data_df2d78b294b9efde787ecc73d8b27d6c
#
_entry.id   df2d78b294b9efde787ecc73d8b27d6c
#
_cell.length_a   1.000
_cell.length_b   1.000
_cell.length_c   1.000
_cell.angle_alpha   90.00
_cell.angle_beta   90.00
_cell.angle_gamma   90.00
#
_symmetry.space_group_name_H-M   'P 1'
#
loop_
_entity.id
_entity.type
_entity.pdbx_description
1 polymer ?
#
loop_
_entity_poly.entity_id
_entity_poly.type
_entity_poly.pdbx_seq_one_letter_code
_entity_poly.pdbx_strand_id
1 'polypeptide(L)'
;RCMSNRLGELLVRSKRISLEQLKAAQDTQRKDGVSLGYALAKMGYISDQEITDFLSQQYRVQAIDLSEYEIDQEVLKLITQEVCQRHKIIPVSRAGSSLIVAMADPSNLHAIDDIKFLTGYNVEPVVASEAAIVAAVETYYAAPEISYDEIMEGFDEDEIEVASEEDEMNLLDLERASEGAPVIRLCNAILLNAIKKGASDIHVEPYEKTLRVRYRIDGVLHEEMAPPHKLK
;
A
#
# COMPACT_ATOMS: atom_id res chain seq x y z
N ARG A 1 15.48 -20.25 5.60
CA ARG A 1 15.00 -21.62 5.90
C ARG A 1 14.57 -21.88 7.37
N CYS A 2 14.72 -20.92 8.32
CA CYS A 2 14.59 -21.17 9.76
C CYS A 2 13.45 -20.48 10.51
N MET A 3 12.74 -19.48 9.97
CA MET A 3 11.79 -18.68 10.78
C MET A 3 10.39 -19.30 10.89
N SER A 4 9.85 -19.83 9.81
CA SER A 4 8.53 -20.48 9.78
C SER A 4 8.43 -21.71 10.70
N ASN A 5 9.55 -22.37 10.99
CA ASN A 5 9.58 -23.52 11.89
C ASN A 5 9.40 -23.14 13.37
N ARG A 6 9.88 -21.94 13.77
CA ARG A 6 9.88 -21.55 15.19
C ARG A 6 8.48 -21.28 15.73
N LEU A 7 7.65 -20.57 14.98
CA LEU A 7 6.24 -20.35 15.35
C LEU A 7 5.50 -21.68 15.50
N GLY A 8 5.63 -22.56 14.50
CA GLY A 8 4.99 -23.89 14.54
C GLY A 8 5.41 -24.74 15.72
N GLU A 9 6.71 -24.79 16.00
CA GLU A 9 7.25 -25.53 17.16
C GLU A 9 6.74 -24.96 18.49
N LEU A 10 6.66 -23.63 18.62
CA LEU A 10 6.13 -22.97 19.81
C LEU A 10 4.65 -23.27 20.01
N LEU A 11 3.83 -23.23 18.95
CA LEU A 11 2.40 -23.55 19.01
C LEU A 11 2.15 -25.02 19.40
N VAL A 12 2.94 -25.96 18.87
CA VAL A 12 2.85 -27.36 19.27
C VAL A 12 3.29 -27.57 20.73
N ARG A 13 4.40 -26.92 21.13
CA ARG A 13 4.90 -27.01 22.51
C ARG A 13 3.91 -26.44 23.53
N SER A 14 3.20 -25.41 23.17
CA SER A 14 2.13 -24.81 23.98
C SER A 14 0.78 -25.54 23.87
N LYS A 15 0.73 -26.63 23.13
CA LYS A 15 -0.47 -27.47 22.91
C LYS A 15 -1.63 -26.67 22.25
N ARG A 16 -1.34 -25.64 21.49
CA ARG A 16 -2.33 -24.90 20.72
C ARG A 16 -2.72 -25.63 19.43
N ILE A 17 -1.78 -26.33 18.81
CA ILE A 17 -1.99 -27.18 17.64
C ILE A 17 -1.32 -28.54 17.82
N SER A 18 -1.77 -29.54 17.07
CA SER A 18 -1.12 -30.84 17.01
C SER A 18 0.02 -30.89 16.01
N LEU A 19 0.88 -31.87 16.09
CA LEU A 19 2.00 -32.07 15.15
C LEU A 19 1.50 -32.39 13.72
N GLU A 20 0.34 -33.06 13.63
CA GLU A 20 -0.32 -33.38 12.36
C GLU A 20 -0.87 -32.09 11.71
N GLN A 21 -1.51 -31.20 12.49
CA GLN A 21 -1.99 -29.90 12.04
C GLN A 21 -0.84 -29.02 11.58
N LEU A 22 0.29 -29.02 12.30
CA LEU A 22 1.48 -28.30 11.87
C LEU A 22 1.99 -28.79 10.52
N LYS A 23 2.08 -30.11 10.31
CA LYS A 23 2.54 -30.68 9.03
C LYS A 23 1.61 -30.29 7.89
N ALA A 24 0.30 -30.42 8.09
CA ALA A 24 -0.71 -30.05 7.08
C ALA A 24 -0.60 -28.57 6.71
N ALA A 25 -0.43 -27.67 7.69
CA ALA A 25 -0.24 -26.25 7.46
C ALA A 25 1.08 -25.95 6.74
N GLN A 26 2.16 -26.65 7.04
CA GLN A 26 3.45 -26.52 6.33
C GLN A 26 3.35 -26.97 4.86
N ASP A 27 2.56 -28.00 4.57
CA ASP A 27 2.33 -28.44 3.20
C ASP A 27 1.51 -27.40 2.42
N THR A 28 0.50 -26.79 3.04
CA THR A 28 -0.27 -25.66 2.46
C THR A 28 0.61 -24.44 2.26
N GLN A 29 1.44 -24.10 3.23
CA GLN A 29 2.44 -23.02 3.12
C GLN A 29 3.34 -23.19 1.89
N ARG A 30 3.83 -24.42 1.64
CA ARG A 30 4.71 -24.71 0.51
C ARG A 30 3.99 -24.68 -0.84
N LYS A 31 2.72 -25.11 -0.87
CA LYS A 31 1.91 -25.14 -2.10
C LYS A 31 1.46 -23.75 -2.51
N ASP A 32 0.92 -23.00 -1.55
CA ASP A 32 0.25 -21.74 -1.81
C ASP A 32 1.20 -20.53 -1.66
N GLY A 33 2.43 -20.73 -1.16
CA GLY A 33 3.42 -19.68 -0.93
C GLY A 33 3.04 -18.70 0.19
N VAL A 34 2.10 -19.08 1.05
CA VAL A 34 1.58 -18.24 2.14
C VAL A 34 2.40 -18.41 3.44
N SER A 35 2.16 -17.56 4.44
CA SER A 35 2.77 -17.73 5.75
C SER A 35 2.21 -18.93 6.51
N LEU A 36 2.95 -19.43 7.50
CA LEU A 36 2.47 -20.53 8.34
C LEU A 36 1.24 -20.12 9.17
N GLY A 37 1.26 -18.89 9.72
CA GLY A 37 0.13 -18.35 10.49
C GLY A 37 -1.14 -18.29 9.66
N TYR A 38 -1.05 -17.73 8.46
CA TYR A 38 -2.17 -17.69 7.52
C TYR A 38 -2.68 -19.09 7.14
N ALA A 39 -1.78 -20.03 6.86
CA ALA A 39 -2.18 -21.40 6.54
C ALA A 39 -2.93 -22.08 7.69
N LEU A 40 -2.47 -21.90 8.93
CA LEU A 40 -3.13 -22.41 10.13
C LEU A 40 -4.52 -21.81 10.35
N ALA A 41 -4.66 -20.49 10.14
CA ALA A 41 -5.93 -19.78 10.26
C ALA A 41 -6.91 -20.18 9.15
N LYS A 42 -6.44 -20.27 7.89
CA LYS A 42 -7.23 -20.72 6.74
C LYS A 42 -7.77 -22.14 6.90
N MET A 43 -7.00 -23.03 7.55
CA MET A 43 -7.42 -24.39 7.83
C MET A 43 -8.30 -24.51 9.10
N GLY A 44 -8.54 -23.41 9.81
CA GLY A 44 -9.37 -23.37 11.02
C GLY A 44 -8.75 -24.07 12.22
N TYR A 45 -7.44 -24.28 12.25
CA TYR A 45 -6.76 -24.95 13.37
C TYR A 45 -6.53 -23.99 14.55
N ILE A 46 -6.37 -22.70 14.27
CA ILE A 46 -6.20 -21.64 15.25
C ILE A 46 -6.63 -20.33 14.57
N SER A 47 -7.23 -19.40 15.29
CA SER A 47 -7.62 -18.11 14.73
C SER A 47 -6.43 -17.14 14.65
N ASP A 48 -6.52 -16.15 13.76
CA ASP A 48 -5.52 -15.07 13.62
C ASP A 48 -5.34 -14.32 14.96
N GLN A 49 -6.43 -14.06 15.68
CA GLN A 49 -6.40 -13.41 16.98
C GLN A 49 -5.64 -14.26 18.02
N GLU A 50 -5.88 -15.55 18.05
CA GLU A 50 -5.17 -16.45 18.97
C GLU A 50 -3.68 -16.54 18.68
N ILE A 51 -3.28 -16.46 17.38
CA ILE A 51 -1.87 -16.37 16.99
C ILE A 51 -1.27 -15.05 17.48
N THR A 52 -1.97 -13.95 17.26
CA THR A 52 -1.55 -12.60 17.68
C THR A 52 -1.35 -12.52 19.19
N ASP A 53 -2.33 -13.00 19.96
CA ASP A 53 -2.27 -13.05 21.43
C ASP A 53 -1.13 -13.94 21.94
N PHE A 54 -0.94 -15.10 21.29
CA PHE A 54 0.15 -16.00 21.61
C PHE A 54 1.52 -15.37 21.37
N LEU A 55 1.71 -14.71 20.23
CA LEU A 55 2.96 -14.02 19.90
C LEU A 55 3.22 -12.84 20.83
N SER A 56 2.18 -12.07 21.17
CA SER A 56 2.25 -10.98 22.14
C SER A 56 2.78 -11.46 23.49
N GLN A 57 2.22 -12.55 24.03
CA GLN A 57 2.63 -13.15 25.29
C GLN A 57 4.05 -13.75 25.23
N GLN A 58 4.35 -14.45 24.13
CA GLN A 58 5.63 -15.16 23.96
C GLN A 58 6.82 -14.21 23.85
N TYR A 59 6.63 -13.10 23.13
CA TYR A 59 7.69 -12.11 22.88
C TYR A 59 7.60 -10.89 23.77
N ARG A 60 6.56 -10.78 24.62
CA ARG A 60 6.30 -9.67 25.52
C ARG A 60 6.20 -8.32 24.77
N VAL A 61 5.58 -8.33 23.61
CA VAL A 61 5.27 -7.17 22.80
C VAL A 61 3.78 -6.90 22.83
N GLN A 62 3.37 -5.66 22.69
CA GLN A 62 1.96 -5.29 22.69
C GLN A 62 1.27 -5.80 21.42
N ALA A 63 0.08 -6.39 21.57
CA ALA A 63 -0.81 -6.64 20.44
C ALA A 63 -1.66 -5.39 20.17
N ILE A 64 -1.85 -5.04 18.90
CA ILE A 64 -2.69 -3.92 18.48
C ILE A 64 -3.70 -4.36 17.44
N ASP A 65 -4.85 -3.68 17.44
CA ASP A 65 -5.84 -3.79 16.37
C ASP A 65 -5.66 -2.62 15.40
N LEU A 66 -5.23 -2.89 14.18
CA LEU A 66 -4.96 -1.87 13.17
C LEU A 66 -6.24 -1.15 12.71
N SER A 67 -7.43 -1.72 12.94
CA SER A 67 -8.69 -1.08 12.59
C SER A 67 -9.02 0.13 13.48
N GLU A 68 -8.42 0.21 14.66
CA GLU A 68 -8.60 1.31 15.63
C GLU A 68 -7.56 2.43 15.45
N TYR A 69 -6.58 2.26 14.54
CA TYR A 69 -5.49 3.22 14.36
C TYR A 69 -5.62 3.95 13.02
N GLU A 70 -5.55 5.27 13.08
CA GLU A 70 -5.25 6.10 11.90
C GLU A 70 -3.74 6.27 11.78
N ILE A 71 -3.19 5.85 10.65
CA ILE A 71 -1.75 5.94 10.39
C ILE A 71 -1.48 7.22 9.60
N ASP A 72 -0.59 8.06 10.14
CA ASP A 72 -0.17 9.30 9.48
C ASP A 72 0.58 9.00 8.17
N GLN A 73 0.25 9.73 7.12
CA GLN A 73 0.90 9.68 5.81
C GLN A 73 2.43 9.89 5.91
N GLU A 74 2.90 10.77 6.80
CA GLU A 74 4.32 11.01 7.00
C GLU A 74 5.05 9.80 7.58
N VAL A 75 4.36 8.98 8.36
CA VAL A 75 4.90 7.73 8.91
C VAL A 75 4.94 6.64 7.83
N LEU A 76 3.93 6.58 6.97
CA LEU A 76 3.87 5.64 5.86
C LEU A 76 4.99 5.86 4.83
N LYS A 77 5.37 7.11 4.58
CA LYS A 77 6.47 7.45 3.65
C LYS A 77 7.83 6.93 4.08
N LEU A 78 8.01 6.58 5.36
CA LEU A 78 9.29 6.08 5.89
C LEU A 78 9.64 4.67 5.40
N ILE A 79 8.63 3.88 5.03
CA ILE A 79 8.82 2.49 4.58
C ILE A 79 8.01 2.30 3.29
N THR A 80 8.62 1.75 2.25
CA THR A 80 7.92 1.52 0.98
C THR A 80 6.92 0.35 1.08
N GLN A 81 5.88 0.39 0.24
CA GLN A 81 4.88 -0.69 0.16
C GLN A 81 5.53 -2.06 -0.06
N GLU A 82 6.56 -2.13 -0.91
CA GLU A 82 7.28 -3.38 -1.22
C GLU A 82 7.90 -4.01 0.03
N VAL A 83 8.52 -3.19 0.88
CA VAL A 83 9.13 -3.63 2.15
C VAL A 83 8.05 -4.10 3.12
N CYS A 84 6.93 -3.36 3.21
CA CYS A 84 5.78 -3.73 4.04
C CYS A 84 5.19 -5.09 3.62
N GLN A 85 5.00 -5.30 2.32
CA GLN A 85 4.48 -6.56 1.79
C GLN A 85 5.45 -7.73 1.98
N ARG A 86 6.75 -7.49 1.76
CA ARG A 86 7.80 -8.51 1.89
C ARG A 86 7.93 -9.04 3.31
N HIS A 87 7.95 -8.13 4.28
CA HIS A 87 8.17 -8.48 5.69
C HIS A 87 6.89 -8.67 6.49
N LYS A 88 5.71 -8.41 5.89
CA LYS A 88 4.40 -8.42 6.56
C LYS A 88 4.38 -7.51 7.78
N ILE A 89 4.64 -6.23 7.51
CA ILE A 89 4.75 -5.16 8.49
C ILE A 89 4.02 -3.91 8.00
N ILE A 90 3.71 -3.00 8.92
CA ILE A 90 3.27 -1.64 8.60
C ILE A 90 3.76 -0.68 9.69
N PRO A 91 4.33 0.49 9.35
CA PRO A 91 4.65 1.51 10.34
C PRO A 91 3.34 2.11 10.87
N VAL A 92 3.23 2.26 12.19
CA VAL A 92 2.00 2.73 12.85
C VAL A 92 2.15 4.16 13.34
N SER A 93 3.23 4.45 14.05
CA SER A 93 3.47 5.79 14.61
C SER A 93 4.95 6.03 14.87
N ARG A 94 5.30 7.30 15.06
CA ARG A 94 6.65 7.74 15.39
C ARG A 94 6.65 8.47 16.73
N ALA A 95 7.53 8.04 17.63
CA ALA A 95 7.74 8.67 18.95
C ALA A 95 9.21 9.06 19.09
N GLY A 96 9.53 10.32 18.82
CA GLY A 96 10.91 10.82 18.88
C GLY A 96 11.84 10.09 17.90
N SER A 97 12.80 9.31 18.43
CA SER A 97 13.74 8.49 17.65
C SER A 97 13.28 7.06 17.45
N SER A 98 12.11 6.69 17.93
CA SER A 98 11.52 5.35 17.79
C SER A 98 10.43 5.33 16.74
N LEU A 99 10.39 4.27 15.94
CA LEU A 99 9.33 3.95 14.98
C LEU A 99 8.58 2.71 15.48
N ILE A 100 7.30 2.86 15.76
CA ILE A 100 6.43 1.75 16.15
C ILE A 100 5.98 1.04 14.87
N VAL A 101 6.28 -0.25 14.76
CA VAL A 101 5.99 -1.06 13.57
C VAL A 101 5.15 -2.26 13.95
N ALA A 102 3.97 -2.37 13.37
CA ALA A 102 3.15 -3.57 13.48
C ALA A 102 3.73 -4.68 12.60
N MET A 103 3.90 -5.84 13.18
CA MET A 103 4.52 -7.00 12.55
C MET A 103 3.67 -8.25 12.77
N ALA A 104 3.54 -9.07 11.73
CA ALA A 104 2.91 -10.39 11.86
C ALA A 104 3.77 -11.37 12.66
N ASP A 105 5.09 -11.20 12.62
CA ASP A 105 6.05 -12.01 13.38
C ASP A 105 7.13 -11.12 14.00
N PRO A 106 7.04 -10.81 15.31
CA PRO A 106 8.03 -9.96 16.00
C PRO A 106 9.39 -10.66 16.21
N SER A 107 9.51 -11.93 15.88
CA SER A 107 10.79 -12.65 15.91
C SER A 107 11.65 -12.43 14.66
N ASN A 108 11.11 -11.75 13.65
CA ASN A 108 11.81 -11.45 12.42
C ASN A 108 12.81 -10.30 12.61
N LEU A 109 13.97 -10.63 13.19
CA LEU A 109 15.04 -9.67 13.45
C LEU A 109 15.58 -9.05 12.15
N HIS A 110 15.58 -9.79 11.03
CA HIS A 110 16.00 -9.25 9.74
C HIS A 110 15.10 -8.10 9.28
N ALA A 111 13.79 -8.22 9.44
CA ALA A 111 12.89 -7.12 9.13
C ALA A 111 13.16 -5.90 10.01
N ILE A 112 13.41 -6.11 11.32
CA ILE A 112 13.72 -5.03 12.26
C ILE A 112 15.03 -4.33 11.86
N ASP A 113 16.08 -5.10 11.54
CA ASP A 113 17.37 -4.57 11.13
C ASP A 113 17.29 -3.82 9.78
N ASP A 114 16.54 -4.37 8.80
CA ASP A 114 16.30 -3.74 7.50
C ASP A 114 15.57 -2.40 7.67
N ILE A 115 14.50 -2.36 8.48
CA ILE A 115 13.76 -1.12 8.74
C ILE A 115 14.65 -0.09 9.43
N LYS A 116 15.40 -0.51 10.44
CA LYS A 116 16.34 0.37 11.15
C LYS A 116 17.40 0.96 10.21
N PHE A 117 17.90 0.14 9.29
CA PHE A 117 18.88 0.58 8.30
C PHE A 117 18.27 1.58 7.30
N LEU A 118 17.06 1.30 6.81
CA LEU A 118 16.38 2.14 5.83
C LEU A 118 15.92 3.48 6.40
N THR A 119 15.42 3.47 7.65
CA THR A 119 14.78 4.65 8.25
C THR A 119 15.66 5.42 9.21
N GLY A 120 16.72 4.79 9.75
CA GLY A 120 17.56 5.36 10.80
C GLY A 120 16.90 5.44 12.20
N TYR A 121 15.64 5.00 12.33
CA TYR A 121 14.91 4.99 13.60
C TYR A 121 15.14 3.70 14.39
N ASN A 122 15.00 3.77 15.71
CA ASN A 122 14.88 2.57 16.54
C ASN A 122 13.51 1.95 16.32
N VAL A 123 13.47 0.66 16.01
CA VAL A 123 12.21 -0.05 15.75
C VAL A 123 11.66 -0.62 17.04
N GLU A 124 10.43 -0.26 17.38
CA GLU A 124 9.65 -0.84 18.46
C GLU A 124 8.56 -1.73 17.86
N PRO A 125 8.75 -3.08 17.89
CA PRO A 125 7.78 -3.98 17.30
C PRO A 125 6.52 -4.08 18.16
N VAL A 126 5.36 -4.07 17.52
CA VAL A 126 4.07 -4.47 18.08
C VAL A 126 3.49 -5.58 17.20
N VAL A 127 2.63 -6.43 17.75
CA VAL A 127 2.05 -7.55 16.99
C VAL A 127 0.67 -7.17 16.48
N ALA A 128 0.40 -7.46 15.21
CA ALA A 128 -0.92 -7.40 14.63
C ALA A 128 -1.18 -8.65 13.77
N SER A 129 -2.46 -8.94 13.49
CA SER A 129 -2.78 -10.08 12.63
C SER A 129 -2.24 -9.87 11.21
N GLU A 130 -1.76 -10.91 10.56
CA GLU A 130 -1.22 -10.81 9.20
C GLU A 130 -2.28 -10.31 8.22
N ALA A 131 -3.53 -10.76 8.37
CA ALA A 131 -4.64 -10.31 7.54
C ALA A 131 -4.90 -8.80 7.71
N ALA A 132 -4.86 -8.29 8.95
CA ALA A 132 -5.02 -6.86 9.22
C ALA A 132 -3.86 -6.03 8.64
N ILE A 133 -2.62 -6.52 8.73
CA ILE A 133 -1.46 -5.85 8.12
C ILE A 133 -1.60 -5.78 6.59
N VAL A 134 -1.96 -6.88 5.94
CA VAL A 134 -2.14 -6.91 4.48
C VAL A 134 -3.24 -5.94 4.05
N ALA A 135 -4.40 -5.98 4.70
CA ALA A 135 -5.50 -5.06 4.42
C ALA A 135 -5.11 -3.60 4.65
N ALA A 136 -4.39 -3.30 5.74
CA ALA A 136 -3.90 -1.96 6.02
C ALA A 136 -2.89 -1.48 4.96
N VAL A 137 -1.94 -2.34 4.55
CA VAL A 137 -0.99 -2.01 3.47
C VAL A 137 -1.73 -1.73 2.16
N GLU A 138 -2.72 -2.54 1.80
CA GLU A 138 -3.53 -2.30 0.61
C GLU A 138 -4.32 -1.00 0.68
N THR A 139 -4.85 -0.66 1.86
CA THR A 139 -5.65 0.56 2.05
C THR A 139 -4.78 1.82 2.08
N TYR A 140 -3.73 1.81 2.89
CA TYR A 140 -2.92 3.02 3.14
C TYR A 140 -1.90 3.32 2.04
N TYR A 141 -1.40 2.30 1.33
CA TYR A 141 -0.50 2.46 0.18
C TYR A 141 -1.22 2.36 -1.16
N ALA A 142 -2.54 2.11 -1.17
CA ALA A 142 -3.31 2.34 -2.38
C ALA A 142 -3.03 3.77 -2.82
N ALA A 143 -2.55 3.95 -4.05
CA ALA A 143 -2.45 5.29 -4.60
C ALA A 143 -3.86 5.90 -4.49
N PRO A 144 -4.01 7.13 -3.99
CA PRO A 144 -5.31 7.76 -3.88
C PRO A 144 -6.02 7.59 -5.22
N GLU A 145 -7.29 7.18 -5.19
CA GLU A 145 -8.13 7.34 -6.37
C GLU A 145 -8.19 8.84 -6.60
N ILE A 146 -7.41 9.31 -7.58
CA ILE A 146 -7.47 10.69 -7.97
C ILE A 146 -8.84 10.85 -8.63
N SER A 147 -9.77 11.41 -7.87
CA SER A 147 -11.09 11.73 -8.38
C SER A 147 -10.93 12.80 -9.45
N TYR A 148 -11.37 12.48 -10.67
CA TYR A 148 -11.40 13.46 -11.74
C TYR A 148 -12.25 14.69 -11.37
N ASP A 149 -13.30 14.47 -10.56
CA ASP A 149 -14.19 15.51 -10.09
C ASP A 149 -13.47 16.51 -9.18
N GLU A 150 -12.60 16.04 -8.25
CA GLU A 150 -11.78 16.91 -7.40
C GLU A 150 -10.75 17.71 -8.20
N ILE A 151 -10.18 17.13 -9.26
CA ILE A 151 -9.29 17.85 -10.16
C ILE A 151 -10.08 18.89 -10.95
N MET A 152 -11.28 18.52 -11.39
CA MET A 152 -12.13 19.39 -12.20
C MET A 152 -12.73 20.57 -11.41
N GLU A 153 -13.02 20.39 -10.10
CA GLU A 153 -13.40 21.50 -9.22
C GLU A 153 -12.30 22.55 -9.03
N GLY A 154 -11.03 22.15 -9.20
CA GLY A 154 -9.87 23.07 -9.19
C GLY A 154 -9.61 23.79 -10.51
N PHE A 155 -10.41 23.57 -11.56
CA PHE A 155 -10.37 24.33 -12.80
C PHE A 155 -11.24 25.59 -12.67
N ASP A 156 -10.74 26.63 -12.02
CA ASP A 156 -11.35 27.95 -12.11
C ASP A 156 -11.29 28.45 -13.54
N GLU A 157 -12.42 28.97 -14.02
CA GLU A 157 -12.61 29.35 -15.43
C GLU A 157 -11.66 30.45 -15.91
N ASP A 158 -11.02 31.16 -14.96
CA ASP A 158 -10.21 32.37 -15.23
C ASP A 158 -8.68 32.17 -15.17
N GLU A 159 -8.19 30.97 -14.71
CA GLU A 159 -6.74 30.72 -14.52
C GLU A 159 -6.03 30.00 -15.67
N ILE A 160 -6.70 29.73 -16.79
CA ILE A 160 -6.03 29.18 -17.97
C ILE A 160 -5.44 30.33 -18.79
N GLU A 161 -4.40 30.98 -18.27
CA GLU A 161 -3.51 31.80 -19.13
C GLU A 161 -2.68 30.82 -19.99
N VAL A 162 -3.00 30.80 -21.27
CA VAL A 162 -2.14 30.19 -22.27
C VAL A 162 -0.87 31.06 -22.29
N ALA A 163 0.25 30.53 -21.76
CA ALA A 163 1.55 31.19 -21.87
C ALA A 163 1.80 31.52 -23.35
N SER A 164 1.82 32.80 -23.68
CA SER A 164 2.22 33.26 -25.01
C SER A 164 3.69 32.94 -25.24
N GLU A 165 4.03 32.51 -26.44
CA GLU A 165 5.30 31.92 -26.90
C GLU A 165 6.55 32.81 -26.75
N GLU A 166 6.58 33.88 -25.96
CA GLU A 166 7.67 34.88 -25.96
C GLU A 166 8.50 35.00 -24.69
N ASP A 167 8.24 34.21 -23.63
CA ASP A 167 9.10 34.22 -22.45
C ASP A 167 10.01 33.00 -22.41
N GLU A 168 11.34 33.22 -22.55
CA GLU A 168 12.39 32.25 -22.27
C GLU A 168 12.38 31.87 -20.78
N MET A 169 11.38 31.07 -20.34
CA MET A 169 11.35 30.56 -18.99
C MET A 169 12.35 29.41 -18.83
N ASN A 170 13.16 29.55 -17.80
CA ASN A 170 14.16 28.54 -17.39
C ASN A 170 13.47 27.24 -17.09
N LEU A 171 13.98 26.10 -17.62
CA LEU A 171 13.41 24.75 -17.45
C LEU A 171 13.09 24.39 -15.99
N LEU A 172 13.88 24.89 -15.03
CA LEU A 172 13.69 24.65 -13.60
C LEU A 172 12.49 25.42 -12.99
N ASP A 173 12.16 26.57 -13.56
CA ASP A 173 10.99 27.36 -13.15
C ASP A 173 9.72 26.80 -13.79
N LEU A 174 9.83 26.23 -14.98
CA LEU A 174 8.75 25.50 -15.66
C LEU A 174 8.39 24.22 -14.89
N GLU A 175 9.38 23.48 -14.38
CA GLU A 175 9.19 22.26 -13.60
C GLU A 175 8.46 22.54 -12.27
N ARG A 176 8.81 23.63 -11.58
CA ARG A 176 8.16 24.06 -10.33
C ARG A 176 6.76 24.65 -10.55
N ALA A 177 6.57 25.41 -11.61
CA ALA A 177 5.25 25.96 -11.98
C ALA A 177 4.30 24.87 -12.49
N SER A 178 4.83 23.80 -13.09
CA SER A 178 4.04 22.71 -13.69
C SER A 178 3.45 21.76 -12.67
N GLU A 179 4.08 21.56 -11.50
CA GLU A 179 3.56 20.66 -10.46
C GLU A 179 2.18 21.11 -9.93
N GLY A 180 1.85 22.41 -10.04
CA GLY A 180 0.57 22.98 -9.63
C GLY A 180 -0.46 23.15 -10.74
N ALA A 181 -0.06 23.08 -12.01
CA ALA A 181 -0.96 23.37 -13.13
C ALA A 181 -2.07 22.30 -13.24
N PRO A 182 -3.36 22.70 -13.24
CA PRO A 182 -4.49 21.77 -13.26
C PRO A 182 -4.43 20.77 -14.43
N VAL A 183 -3.97 21.20 -15.61
CA VAL A 183 -3.83 20.34 -16.79
C VAL A 183 -2.81 19.21 -16.57
N ILE A 184 -1.69 19.49 -15.91
CA ILE A 184 -0.67 18.48 -15.63
C ILE A 184 -1.18 17.49 -14.60
N ARG A 185 -1.88 17.94 -13.56
CA ARG A 185 -2.54 17.09 -12.59
C ARG A 185 -3.55 16.15 -13.26
N LEU A 186 -4.34 16.68 -14.22
CA LEU A 186 -5.28 15.89 -15.00
C LEU A 186 -4.57 14.85 -15.88
N CYS A 187 -3.51 15.22 -16.58
CA CYS A 187 -2.72 14.29 -17.38
C CYS A 187 -2.13 13.16 -16.52
N ASN A 188 -1.55 13.51 -15.37
CA ASN A 188 -1.00 12.53 -14.44
C ASN A 188 -2.10 11.59 -13.89
N ALA A 189 -3.29 12.12 -13.58
CA ALA A 189 -4.43 11.31 -13.14
C ALA A 189 -4.89 10.32 -14.23
N ILE A 190 -4.98 10.78 -15.49
CA ILE A 190 -5.34 9.92 -16.63
C ILE A 190 -4.32 8.79 -16.78
N LEU A 191 -3.03 9.09 -16.73
CA LEU A 191 -1.96 8.07 -16.85
C LEU A 191 -1.98 7.07 -15.70
N LEU A 192 -2.07 7.56 -14.46
CA LEU A 192 -2.09 6.69 -13.28
C LEU A 192 -3.31 5.77 -13.23
N ASN A 193 -4.50 6.30 -13.58
CA ASN A 193 -5.72 5.50 -13.63
C ASN A 193 -5.67 4.46 -14.75
N ALA A 194 -5.09 4.80 -15.91
CA ALA A 194 -4.90 3.84 -17.01
C ALA A 194 -4.00 2.67 -16.58
N ILE A 195 -2.88 2.97 -15.91
CA ILE A 195 -1.96 1.93 -15.39
C ILE A 195 -2.67 1.05 -14.35
N LYS A 196 -3.41 1.66 -13.41
CA LYS A 196 -4.17 0.92 -12.39
C LYS A 196 -5.20 -0.03 -12.99
N LYS A 197 -5.90 0.42 -14.05
CA LYS A 197 -6.92 -0.37 -14.73
C LYS A 197 -6.35 -1.38 -15.73
N GLY A 198 -5.02 -1.43 -15.90
CA GLY A 198 -4.35 -2.32 -16.83
C GLY A 198 -4.66 -2.00 -18.29
N ALA A 199 -4.88 -0.72 -18.61
CA ALA A 199 -5.16 -0.31 -19.97
C ALA A 199 -3.95 -0.50 -20.87
N SER A 200 -4.16 -1.00 -22.09
CA SER A 200 -3.12 -1.13 -23.13
C SER A 200 -2.91 0.19 -23.87
N ASP A 201 -3.96 1.00 -24.00
CA ASP A 201 -3.94 2.25 -24.77
C ASP A 201 -4.84 3.29 -24.11
N ILE A 202 -4.46 4.56 -24.24
CA ILE A 202 -5.24 5.73 -23.84
C ILE A 202 -5.61 6.50 -25.10
N HIS A 203 -6.90 6.72 -25.31
CA HIS A 203 -7.43 7.49 -26.41
C HIS A 203 -7.97 8.82 -25.90
N VAL A 204 -7.35 9.92 -26.33
CA VAL A 204 -7.84 11.29 -26.07
C VAL A 204 -8.44 11.80 -27.38
N GLU A 205 -9.75 11.98 -27.41
CA GLU A 205 -10.49 12.26 -28.64
C GLU A 205 -11.19 13.62 -28.55
N PRO A 206 -10.70 14.63 -29.27
CA PRO A 206 -11.36 15.90 -29.38
C PRO A 206 -12.53 15.86 -30.37
N TYR A 207 -13.73 16.16 -29.91
CA TYR A 207 -14.93 16.36 -30.72
C TYR A 207 -15.26 17.87 -30.80
N GLU A 208 -16.26 18.25 -31.64
CA GLU A 208 -16.61 19.65 -31.77
C GLU A 208 -16.97 20.36 -30.46
N LYS A 209 -17.64 19.66 -29.56
CA LYS A 209 -18.19 20.21 -28.29
C LYS A 209 -17.68 19.51 -27.03
N THR A 210 -16.93 18.43 -27.17
CA THR A 210 -16.49 17.61 -26.04
C THR A 210 -15.09 17.09 -26.27
N LEU A 211 -14.34 16.89 -25.20
CA LEU A 211 -13.13 16.10 -25.16
C LEU A 211 -13.47 14.80 -24.46
N ARG A 212 -13.06 13.66 -25.01
CA ARG A 212 -13.36 12.36 -24.43
C ARG A 212 -12.08 11.56 -24.21
N VAL A 213 -11.94 10.95 -23.03
CA VAL A 213 -10.84 10.05 -22.69
C VAL A 213 -11.39 8.64 -22.58
N ARG A 214 -10.80 7.70 -23.31
CA ARG A 214 -11.14 6.29 -23.29
C ARG A 214 -9.92 5.42 -23.05
N TYR A 215 -10.10 4.35 -22.30
CA TYR A 215 -9.09 3.33 -22.07
C TYR A 215 -9.42 2.04 -22.80
N ARG A 216 -8.42 1.42 -23.39
CA ARG A 216 -8.55 0.06 -23.92
C ARG A 216 -8.15 -0.94 -22.86
N ILE A 217 -9.12 -1.69 -22.34
CA ILE A 217 -8.93 -2.73 -21.33
C ILE A 217 -9.41 -4.04 -21.94
N ASP A 218 -8.56 -5.07 -21.96
CA ASP A 218 -8.86 -6.38 -22.58
C ASP A 218 -9.41 -6.28 -24.02
N GLY A 219 -8.86 -5.35 -24.80
CA GLY A 219 -9.25 -5.13 -26.20
C GLY A 219 -10.50 -4.27 -26.41
N VAL A 220 -11.24 -3.92 -25.35
CA VAL A 220 -12.47 -3.11 -25.40
C VAL A 220 -12.18 -1.67 -24.97
N LEU A 221 -12.76 -0.68 -25.68
CA LEU A 221 -12.66 0.73 -25.33
C LEU A 221 -13.76 1.11 -24.34
N HIS A 222 -13.37 1.57 -23.17
CA HIS A 222 -14.25 2.08 -22.12
C HIS A 222 -14.12 3.59 -22.03
N GLU A 223 -15.24 4.32 -21.96
CA GLU A 223 -15.23 5.75 -21.69
C GLU A 223 -14.94 5.98 -20.20
N GLU A 224 -13.92 6.79 -19.93
CA GLU A 224 -13.45 7.03 -18.57
C GLU A 224 -13.89 8.38 -18.05
N MET A 225 -13.77 9.42 -18.89
CA MET A 225 -14.18 10.78 -18.56
C MET A 225 -14.35 11.64 -19.81
N ALA A 226 -15.09 12.73 -19.64
CA ALA A 226 -15.27 13.77 -20.64
C ALA A 226 -14.84 15.13 -20.04
N PRO A 227 -13.55 15.53 -20.18
CA PRO A 227 -13.08 16.81 -19.67
C PRO A 227 -13.78 17.99 -20.33
N PRO A 228 -13.77 19.19 -19.71
CA PRO A 228 -14.34 20.40 -20.31
C PRO A 228 -13.73 20.71 -21.68
N HIS A 229 -14.55 21.23 -22.56
CA HIS A 229 -14.15 21.57 -23.94
C HIS A 229 -12.98 22.56 -24.04
N LYS A 230 -12.76 23.39 -23.02
CA LYS A 230 -11.66 24.38 -22.94
C LYS A 230 -10.25 23.75 -22.95
N LEU A 231 -10.15 22.44 -22.71
CA LEU A 231 -8.88 21.68 -22.75
C LEU A 231 -8.58 21.06 -24.12
N LYS A 232 -9.30 21.43 -25.16
CA LYS A 232 -9.14 20.93 -26.52
C LYS A 232 -7.94 21.56 -27.22
#